data_3ee5335b57f1dcd2b0d01b251e03b09e
#
_entry.id   3ee5335b57f1dcd2b0d01b251e03b09e
#
_cell.length_a   1.000
_cell.length_b   1.000
_cell.length_c   1.000
_cell.angle_alpha   90.00
_cell.angle_beta   90.00
_cell.angle_gamma   90.00
#
_symmetry.space_group_name_H-M   'P 1'
#
loop_
_entity.id
_entity.type
_entity.pdbx_description
1 polymer ?
#
loop_
_entity_poly.entity_id
_entity_poly.type
_entity_poly.pdbx_seq_one_letter_code
_entity_poly.pdbx_strand_id
1 'polypeptide(L)'
;MKPKITIIIPCYNSEKWIEQCAMSCLNQTYESVEVIAVDNESSDGTVAILNDIKNNNPELIISSAKNIYPNCWDEAREEGFRLMTGDYVITIGSDDYIDLEYVDKCMSVILSSPKNIKAMQTPIQGIRQQGEEFVSTGIIQHSYKSKEQFKKLCLTKCPVNTPSVIYSSELYHRGLLETKPKEYGGAADYDLYCNLIDNDVFIYPFPQWLGFYYRWHPEQPTWNVHKESRM
;
A
#
# COMPACT_ATOMS: atom_id res chain seq x y z
N MET A 1 16.72 -18.77 5.00
CA MET A 1 15.81 -17.84 5.72
C MET A 1 14.68 -17.49 4.79
N LYS A 2 13.46 -17.28 5.31
CA LYS A 2 12.35 -16.76 4.49
C LYS A 2 12.68 -15.32 4.08
N PRO A 3 12.40 -14.89 2.85
CA PRO A 3 12.54 -13.49 2.43
C PRO A 3 11.76 -12.56 3.34
N LYS A 4 12.33 -11.40 3.67
CA LYS A 4 11.67 -10.39 4.50
C LYS A 4 10.74 -9.53 3.65
N ILE A 5 9.58 -9.16 4.21
CA ILE A 5 8.71 -8.13 3.65
C ILE A 5 8.64 -6.93 4.57
N THR A 6 8.79 -5.73 4.01
CA THR A 6 8.55 -4.47 4.70
C THR A 6 7.14 -3.98 4.41
N ILE A 7 6.40 -3.64 5.45
CA ILE A 7 5.11 -2.94 5.36
C ILE A 7 5.36 -1.49 5.73
N ILE A 8 5.13 -0.58 4.79
CA ILE A 8 5.23 0.86 5.00
C ILE A 8 3.83 1.42 5.24
N ILE A 9 3.65 2.18 6.33
CA ILE A 9 2.39 2.83 6.69
C ILE A 9 2.63 4.34 6.67
N PRO A 10 2.38 5.04 5.54
CA PRO A 10 2.38 6.50 5.52
C PRO A 10 1.18 7.02 6.32
N CYS A 11 1.42 7.93 7.27
CA CYS A 11 0.41 8.43 8.19
C CYS A 11 0.30 9.95 8.11
N TYR A 12 -0.92 10.47 8.07
CA TYR A 12 -1.21 11.89 8.23
C TYR A 12 -2.59 12.08 8.83
N ASN A 13 -2.66 12.63 10.05
CA ASN A 13 -3.91 12.86 10.78
C ASN A 13 -4.84 11.63 10.80
N SER A 14 -4.30 10.50 11.27
CA SER A 14 -4.92 9.18 11.18
C SER A 14 -5.31 8.62 12.55
N GLU A 15 -5.46 9.45 13.59
CA GLU A 15 -5.74 9.01 14.96
C GLU A 15 -6.92 8.05 15.09
N LYS A 16 -7.91 8.16 14.20
CA LYS A 16 -9.11 7.29 14.18
C LYS A 16 -8.82 5.85 13.74
N TRP A 17 -7.75 5.63 12.97
CA TRP A 17 -7.56 4.38 12.23
C TRP A 17 -6.20 3.72 12.45
N ILE A 18 -5.18 4.52 12.81
CA ILE A 18 -3.78 4.09 12.83
C ILE A 18 -3.53 2.90 13.76
N GLU A 19 -4.25 2.80 14.89
CA GLU A 19 -4.11 1.67 15.80
C GLU A 19 -4.50 0.36 15.12
N GLN A 20 -5.68 0.31 14.49
CA GLN A 20 -6.14 -0.88 13.78
C GLN A 20 -5.21 -1.24 12.61
N CYS A 21 -4.78 -0.25 11.84
CA CYS A 21 -3.85 -0.44 10.74
C CYS A 21 -2.53 -1.05 11.22
N ALA A 22 -1.84 -0.37 12.16
CA ALA A 22 -0.54 -0.80 12.65
C ALA A 22 -0.59 -2.18 13.31
N MET A 23 -1.63 -2.44 14.14
CA MET A 23 -1.79 -3.74 14.77
C MET A 23 -2.09 -4.86 13.76
N SER A 24 -2.83 -4.60 12.70
CA SER A 24 -3.05 -5.58 11.63
C SER A 24 -1.75 -5.94 10.89
N CYS A 25 -0.83 -4.98 10.75
CA CYS A 25 0.48 -5.18 10.13
C CYS A 25 1.47 -5.91 11.06
N LEU A 26 1.48 -5.57 12.35
CA LEU A 26 2.38 -6.17 13.33
C LEU A 26 2.01 -7.62 13.66
N ASN A 27 0.74 -7.97 13.64
CA ASN A 27 0.24 -9.30 14.01
C ASN A 27 0.21 -10.30 12.85
N GLN A 28 0.91 -10.04 11.74
CA GLN A 28 0.93 -10.97 10.61
C GLN A 28 1.52 -12.33 10.99
N THR A 29 0.93 -13.41 10.48
CA THR A 29 1.41 -14.80 10.72
C THR A 29 2.70 -15.12 9.97
N TYR A 30 3.10 -14.33 8.99
CA TYR A 30 4.38 -14.47 8.30
C TYR A 30 5.53 -14.01 9.21
N GLU A 31 6.49 -14.89 9.46
CA GLU A 31 7.53 -14.68 10.49
C GLU A 31 8.52 -13.54 10.19
N SER A 32 8.72 -13.19 8.91
CA SER A 32 9.77 -12.24 8.49
C SER A 32 9.14 -10.94 7.98
N VAL A 33 8.48 -10.21 8.88
CA VAL A 33 7.84 -8.90 8.61
C VAL A 33 8.62 -7.79 9.31
N GLU A 34 8.76 -6.68 8.63
CA GLU A 34 9.22 -5.39 9.14
C GLU A 34 8.10 -4.37 8.95
N VAL A 35 7.76 -3.61 9.99
CA VAL A 35 6.71 -2.58 9.92
C VAL A 35 7.33 -1.21 10.17
N ILE A 36 7.13 -0.28 9.23
CA ILE A 36 7.63 1.08 9.28
C ILE A 36 6.43 2.04 9.15
N ALA A 37 6.09 2.73 10.23
CA ALA A 37 5.13 3.83 10.21
C ALA A 37 5.90 5.14 10.00
N VAL A 38 5.48 5.92 9.00
CA VAL A 38 6.11 7.21 8.68
C VAL A 38 5.08 8.32 8.83
N ASP A 39 5.26 9.15 9.84
CA ASP A 39 4.40 10.29 10.10
C ASP A 39 4.74 11.46 9.16
N ASN A 40 3.74 11.97 8.48
CA ASN A 40 3.86 13.08 7.53
C ASN A 40 3.43 14.42 8.15
N GLU A 41 3.99 14.76 9.34
CA GLU A 41 3.68 15.95 10.13
C GLU A 41 2.21 16.01 10.61
N SER A 42 1.72 14.93 11.23
CA SER A 42 0.38 14.91 11.85
C SER A 42 0.25 15.92 12.98
N SER A 43 -0.93 16.51 13.09
CA SER A 43 -1.29 17.47 14.15
C SER A 43 -2.30 16.92 15.17
N ASP A 44 -2.80 15.70 14.94
CA ASP A 44 -3.74 14.98 15.80
C ASP A 44 -3.02 13.98 16.73
N GLY A 45 -3.75 13.02 17.31
CA GLY A 45 -3.22 11.97 18.19
C GLY A 45 -2.40 10.87 17.51
N THR A 46 -2.19 10.89 16.17
CA THR A 46 -1.54 9.81 15.42
C THR A 46 -0.18 9.39 16.00
N VAL A 47 0.71 10.35 16.25
CA VAL A 47 2.07 10.07 16.75
C VAL A 47 2.04 9.53 18.20
N ALA A 48 1.12 10.02 19.02
CA ALA A 48 0.96 9.53 20.41
C ALA A 48 0.52 8.05 20.39
N ILE A 49 -0.45 7.69 19.57
CA ILE A 49 -0.93 6.31 19.41
C ILE A 49 0.19 5.39 18.90
N LEU A 50 0.95 5.81 17.89
CA LEU A 50 2.09 5.03 17.37
C LEU A 50 3.14 4.78 18.46
N ASN A 51 3.46 5.78 19.29
CA ASN A 51 4.40 5.61 20.40
C ASN A 51 3.86 4.63 21.47
N ASP A 52 2.58 4.66 21.76
CA ASP A 52 1.95 3.71 22.69
C ASP A 52 1.99 2.29 22.15
N ILE A 53 1.74 2.10 20.84
CA ILE A 53 1.91 0.80 20.17
C ILE A 53 3.35 0.32 20.29
N LYS A 54 4.32 1.18 20.00
CA LYS A 54 5.75 0.86 20.05
C LYS A 54 6.23 0.45 21.42
N ASN A 55 5.67 0.99 22.50
CA ASN A 55 6.02 0.58 23.85
C ASN A 55 5.77 -0.92 24.10
N ASN A 56 4.77 -1.51 23.43
CA ASN A 56 4.42 -2.92 23.51
C ASN A 56 4.94 -3.75 22.32
N ASN A 57 5.38 -3.10 21.24
CA ASN A 57 5.87 -3.71 20.01
C ASN A 57 7.16 -2.99 19.59
N PRO A 58 8.29 -3.24 20.28
CA PRO A 58 9.53 -2.48 20.07
C PRO A 58 10.11 -2.64 18.65
N GLU A 59 9.70 -3.66 17.91
CA GLU A 59 10.05 -3.89 16.52
C GLU A 59 9.39 -2.89 15.54
N LEU A 60 8.34 -2.16 15.94
CA LEU A 60 7.75 -1.10 15.13
C LEU A 60 8.76 0.02 14.92
N ILE A 61 9.08 0.30 13.66
CA ILE A 61 9.92 1.45 13.29
C ILE A 61 8.99 2.64 13.07
N ILE A 62 9.28 3.75 13.76
CA ILE A 62 8.59 5.02 13.56
C ILE A 62 9.59 6.03 13.01
N SER A 63 9.25 6.67 11.89
CA SER A 63 9.99 7.76 11.27
C SER A 63 9.06 8.91 10.94
N SER A 64 9.62 10.00 10.42
CA SER A 64 8.84 11.15 9.98
C SER A 64 9.36 11.70 8.66
N ALA A 65 8.46 12.26 7.87
CA ALA A 65 8.77 12.98 6.65
C ALA A 65 8.06 14.34 6.64
N LYS A 66 8.62 15.32 5.94
CA LYS A 66 7.97 16.62 5.77
C LYS A 66 6.77 16.49 4.84
N ASN A 67 5.67 17.13 5.21
CA ASN A 67 4.49 17.24 4.36
C ASN A 67 4.68 18.40 3.36
N ILE A 68 5.44 18.15 2.30
CA ILE A 68 5.77 19.15 1.28
C ILE A 68 4.61 19.32 0.29
N TYR A 69 3.91 18.24 0.01
CA TYR A 69 2.78 18.23 -0.92
C TYR A 69 1.50 17.79 -0.17
N PRO A 70 0.67 18.74 0.28
CA PRO A 70 -0.58 18.42 0.97
C PRO A 70 -1.43 17.46 0.15
N ASN A 71 -2.05 16.50 0.82
CA ASN A 71 -2.87 15.45 0.20
C ASN A 71 -2.06 14.38 -0.59
N CYS A 72 -0.74 14.32 -0.42
CA CYS A 72 0.10 13.29 -0.98
C CYS A 72 0.85 12.57 0.13
N TRP A 73 1.01 11.28 -0.01
CA TRP A 73 1.76 10.44 0.93
C TRP A 73 3.15 10.04 0.39
N ASP A 74 3.59 10.65 -0.72
CA ASP A 74 4.82 10.23 -1.40
C ASP A 74 6.06 10.46 -0.56
N GLU A 75 6.16 11.59 0.15
CA GLU A 75 7.31 11.87 1.01
C GLU A 75 7.42 10.83 2.14
N ALA A 76 6.29 10.46 2.77
CA ALA A 76 6.27 9.43 3.81
C ALA A 76 6.57 8.04 3.24
N ARG A 77 6.06 7.72 2.05
CA ARG A 77 6.35 6.47 1.37
C ARG A 77 7.82 6.37 0.97
N GLU A 78 8.40 7.44 0.42
CA GLU A 78 9.81 7.49 0.03
C GLU A 78 10.73 7.31 1.25
N GLU A 79 10.42 7.95 2.37
CA GLU A 79 11.15 7.73 3.62
C GLU A 79 11.05 6.27 4.08
N GLY A 80 9.88 5.66 3.96
CA GLY A 80 9.69 4.23 4.24
C GLY A 80 10.55 3.35 3.33
N PHE A 81 10.61 3.63 2.03
CA PHE A 81 11.47 2.91 1.09
C PHE A 81 12.96 3.07 1.43
N ARG A 82 13.38 4.26 1.85
CA ARG A 82 14.76 4.51 2.26
C ARG A 82 15.18 3.71 3.49
N LEU A 83 14.24 3.44 4.40
CA LEU A 83 14.47 2.71 5.65
C LEU A 83 14.28 1.20 5.51
N MET A 84 13.55 0.73 4.50
CA MET A 84 13.22 -0.68 4.35
C MET A 84 14.46 -1.57 4.23
N THR A 85 14.36 -2.76 4.82
CA THR A 85 15.38 -3.81 4.70
C THR A 85 14.83 -5.11 4.10
N GLY A 86 13.57 -5.12 3.71
CA GLY A 86 12.89 -6.29 3.14
C GLY A 86 13.26 -6.56 1.69
N ASP A 87 13.20 -7.83 1.31
CA ASP A 87 13.30 -8.27 -0.10
C ASP A 87 12.04 -7.92 -0.91
N TYR A 88 10.95 -7.71 -0.21
CA TYR A 88 9.65 -7.27 -0.73
C TYR A 88 9.10 -6.12 0.09
N VAL A 89 8.20 -5.34 -0.52
CA VAL A 89 7.58 -4.18 0.13
C VAL A 89 6.13 -4.03 -0.29
N ILE A 90 5.30 -3.60 0.65
CA ILE A 90 3.92 -3.13 0.42
C ILE A 90 3.71 -1.81 1.17
N THR A 91 2.94 -0.90 0.57
CA THR A 91 2.50 0.33 1.24
C THR A 91 1.02 0.19 1.58
N ILE A 92 0.66 0.34 2.86
CA ILE A 92 -0.72 0.25 3.35
C ILE A 92 -1.13 1.61 3.88
N GLY A 93 -2.25 2.16 3.40
CA GLY A 93 -2.80 3.41 3.91
C GLY A 93 -3.13 3.29 5.40
N SER A 94 -2.84 4.34 6.16
CA SER A 94 -3.06 4.36 7.62
C SER A 94 -4.54 4.24 8.03
N ASP A 95 -5.45 4.40 7.09
CA ASP A 95 -6.90 4.21 7.19
C ASP A 95 -7.39 2.80 6.81
N ASP A 96 -6.51 1.95 6.25
CA ASP A 96 -6.80 0.59 5.82
C ASP A 96 -6.33 -0.46 6.85
N TYR A 97 -6.66 -1.73 6.63
CA TYR A 97 -6.12 -2.85 7.40
C TYR A 97 -6.12 -4.16 6.59
N ILE A 98 -5.38 -5.14 7.09
CA ILE A 98 -5.23 -6.45 6.44
C ILE A 98 -5.53 -7.61 7.40
N ASP A 99 -5.96 -8.74 6.85
CA ASP A 99 -6.12 -9.97 7.62
C ASP A 99 -4.77 -10.49 8.16
N LEU A 100 -4.81 -11.22 9.28
CA LEU A 100 -3.62 -11.77 9.94
C LEU A 100 -2.78 -12.69 9.03
N GLU A 101 -3.41 -13.39 8.09
CA GLU A 101 -2.75 -14.29 7.15
C GLU A 101 -2.40 -13.62 5.80
N TYR A 102 -2.67 -12.33 5.64
CA TYR A 102 -2.55 -11.65 4.35
C TYR A 102 -1.17 -11.78 3.74
N VAL A 103 -0.14 -11.42 4.52
CA VAL A 103 1.26 -11.49 4.05
C VAL A 103 1.67 -12.94 3.79
N ASP A 104 1.33 -13.88 4.67
CA ASP A 104 1.70 -15.29 4.50
C ASP A 104 1.12 -15.88 3.21
N LYS A 105 -0.16 -15.63 2.92
CA LYS A 105 -0.82 -16.06 1.68
C LYS A 105 -0.16 -15.46 0.45
N CYS A 106 0.10 -14.16 0.47
CA CYS A 106 0.73 -13.46 -0.64
C CYS A 106 2.17 -13.96 -0.88
N MET A 107 2.99 -14.04 0.16
CA MET A 107 4.37 -14.51 0.06
C MET A 107 4.44 -15.98 -0.35
N SER A 108 3.53 -16.83 0.11
CA SER A 108 3.45 -18.22 -0.33
C SER A 108 3.26 -18.34 -1.84
N VAL A 109 2.42 -17.51 -2.45
CA VAL A 109 2.22 -17.48 -3.92
C VAL A 109 3.46 -16.95 -4.64
N ILE A 110 4.02 -15.84 -4.15
CA ILE A 110 5.22 -15.23 -4.75
C ILE A 110 6.39 -16.23 -4.78
N LEU A 111 6.63 -16.89 -3.64
CA LEU A 111 7.79 -17.77 -3.47
C LEU A 111 7.62 -19.14 -4.13
N SER A 112 6.39 -19.66 -4.23
CA SER A 112 6.13 -20.94 -4.90
C SER A 112 6.03 -20.82 -6.42
N SER A 113 5.90 -19.60 -6.95
CA SER A 113 5.73 -19.40 -8.37
C SER A 113 7.04 -19.61 -9.15
N PRO A 114 7.04 -20.41 -10.23
CA PRO A 114 8.20 -20.53 -11.10
C PRO A 114 8.47 -19.28 -11.95
N LYS A 115 7.58 -18.27 -11.87
CA LYS A 115 7.58 -17.07 -12.74
C LYS A 115 8.39 -15.90 -12.20
N ASN A 116 9.12 -16.04 -11.08
CA ASN A 116 9.88 -14.96 -10.46
C ASN A 116 9.06 -13.66 -10.35
N ILE A 117 7.99 -13.69 -9.54
CA ILE A 117 7.05 -12.59 -9.40
C ILE A 117 7.74 -11.38 -8.74
N LYS A 118 7.82 -10.27 -9.48
CA LYS A 118 8.39 -9.00 -9.01
C LYS A 118 7.34 -8.02 -8.49
N ALA A 119 6.09 -8.18 -8.92
CA ALA A 119 4.95 -7.40 -8.43
C ALA A 119 3.68 -8.27 -8.45
N MET A 120 2.86 -8.17 -7.42
CA MET A 120 1.61 -8.91 -7.28
C MET A 120 0.55 -8.04 -6.60
N GLN A 121 -0.69 -8.11 -7.07
CA GLN A 121 -1.85 -7.46 -6.44
C GLN A 121 -2.91 -8.47 -6.00
N THR A 122 -3.69 -8.10 -4.99
CA THR A 122 -4.86 -8.86 -4.56
C THR A 122 -6.15 -8.09 -4.83
N PRO A 123 -7.33 -8.74 -4.77
CA PRO A 123 -8.60 -8.04 -4.59
C PRO A 123 -8.59 -7.22 -3.30
N ILE A 124 -9.36 -6.15 -3.29
CA ILE A 124 -9.61 -5.37 -2.08
C ILE A 124 -11.10 -5.36 -1.75
N GLN A 125 -11.40 -5.44 -0.46
CA GLN A 125 -12.75 -5.29 0.08
C GLN A 125 -12.96 -3.83 0.45
N GLY A 126 -13.82 -3.14 -0.29
CA GLY A 126 -14.26 -1.81 0.14
C GLY A 126 -15.15 -1.92 1.38
N ILE A 127 -14.87 -1.09 2.39
CA ILE A 127 -15.68 -0.97 3.60
C ILE A 127 -16.01 0.49 3.88
N ARG A 128 -17.18 0.74 4.45
CA ARG A 128 -17.61 2.09 4.88
C ARG A 128 -18.21 1.99 6.28
N GLN A 129 -17.87 2.95 7.12
CA GLN A 129 -18.49 3.05 8.43
C GLN A 129 -19.95 3.54 8.29
N GLN A 130 -20.86 2.86 8.97
CA GLN A 130 -22.28 3.19 9.03
C GLN A 130 -22.73 3.09 10.50
N GLY A 131 -22.76 4.23 11.22
CA GLY A 131 -22.89 4.24 12.67
C GLY A 131 -21.67 3.60 13.35
N GLU A 132 -21.90 2.58 14.16
CA GLU A 132 -20.83 1.79 14.81
C GLU A 132 -20.36 0.59 14.00
N GLU A 133 -21.03 0.25 12.89
CA GLU A 133 -20.73 -0.93 12.07
C GLU A 133 -19.95 -0.56 10.81
N PHE A 134 -19.18 -1.54 10.31
CA PHE A 134 -18.56 -1.47 8.99
C PHE A 134 -19.36 -2.31 8.00
N VAL A 135 -19.82 -1.69 6.93
CA VAL A 135 -20.54 -2.38 5.86
C VAL A 135 -19.67 -2.49 4.62
N SER A 136 -19.76 -3.63 3.96
CA SER A 136 -19.11 -3.86 2.67
C SER A 136 -19.67 -2.93 1.60
N THR A 137 -18.78 -2.29 0.83
CA THR A 137 -19.16 -1.52 -0.37
C THR A 137 -18.92 -2.30 -1.67
N GLY A 138 -18.42 -3.53 -1.55
CA GLY A 138 -18.13 -4.43 -2.65
C GLY A 138 -16.65 -4.81 -2.76
N ILE A 139 -16.35 -5.72 -3.67
CA ILE A 139 -15.00 -6.19 -3.96
C ILE A 139 -14.51 -5.54 -5.24
N ILE A 140 -13.33 -4.95 -5.21
CA ILE A 140 -12.61 -4.46 -6.38
C ILE A 140 -11.57 -5.51 -6.75
N GLN A 141 -11.72 -6.09 -7.93
CA GLN A 141 -10.85 -7.16 -8.41
C GLN A 141 -10.49 -6.93 -9.87
N HIS A 142 -9.22 -7.12 -10.19
CA HIS A 142 -8.73 -7.10 -11.56
C HIS A 142 -8.26 -8.49 -11.98
N SER A 143 -8.57 -8.87 -13.22
CA SER A 143 -8.20 -10.16 -13.79
C SER A 143 -7.68 -9.98 -15.20
N TYR A 144 -6.50 -10.54 -15.46
CA TYR A 144 -5.85 -10.63 -16.76
C TYR A 144 -4.89 -11.82 -16.76
N LYS A 145 -4.68 -12.42 -17.92
CA LYS A 145 -3.98 -13.71 -18.03
C LYS A 145 -2.56 -13.58 -18.60
N SER A 146 -2.23 -12.45 -19.24
CA SER A 146 -0.92 -12.23 -19.87
C SER A 146 -0.48 -10.77 -19.74
N LYS A 147 0.83 -10.55 -19.99
CA LYS A 147 1.42 -9.20 -20.07
C LYS A 147 0.74 -8.36 -21.16
N GLU A 148 0.44 -8.95 -22.32
CA GLU A 148 -0.21 -8.27 -23.44
C GLU A 148 -1.60 -7.81 -23.08
N GLN A 149 -2.37 -8.65 -22.36
CA GLN A 149 -3.69 -8.28 -21.88
C GLN A 149 -3.60 -7.16 -20.83
N PHE A 150 -2.64 -7.22 -19.91
CA PHE A 150 -2.39 -6.18 -18.92
C PHE A 150 -2.06 -4.85 -19.59
N LYS A 151 -1.07 -4.83 -20.53
CA LYS A 151 -0.71 -3.65 -21.34
C LYS A 151 -1.93 -3.05 -22.04
N LYS A 152 -2.75 -3.89 -22.67
CA LYS A 152 -3.96 -3.45 -23.36
C LYS A 152 -4.97 -2.82 -22.42
N LEU A 153 -5.15 -3.36 -21.23
CA LEU A 153 -6.05 -2.79 -20.21
C LEU A 153 -5.54 -1.43 -19.75
N CYS A 154 -4.25 -1.27 -19.53
CA CYS A 154 -3.65 0.00 -19.13
C CYS A 154 -3.81 1.12 -20.17
N LEU A 155 -4.14 0.83 -21.42
CA LEU A 155 -4.46 1.86 -22.41
C LEU A 155 -5.84 2.51 -22.19
N THR A 156 -6.71 1.89 -21.41
CA THR A 156 -8.11 2.31 -21.27
C THR A 156 -8.57 2.53 -19.84
N LYS A 157 -7.85 1.95 -18.86
CA LYS A 157 -8.16 2.06 -17.42
C LYS A 157 -6.96 1.66 -16.59
N CYS A 158 -6.97 2.02 -15.30
CA CYS A 158 -6.02 1.48 -14.33
C CYS A 158 -6.50 0.09 -13.85
N PRO A 159 -5.84 -1.03 -14.24
CA PRO A 159 -6.23 -2.37 -13.82
C PRO A 159 -5.46 -2.83 -12.58
N VAL A 160 -5.16 -1.91 -11.66
CA VAL A 160 -4.36 -2.17 -10.46
C VAL A 160 -5.07 -1.63 -9.22
N ASN A 161 -5.12 -2.46 -8.19
CA ASN A 161 -5.50 -2.06 -6.85
C ASN A 161 -4.26 -1.55 -6.12
N THR A 162 -3.94 -0.28 -6.28
CA THR A 162 -2.72 0.37 -5.75
C THR A 162 -2.35 -0.04 -4.32
N PRO A 163 -3.26 -0.01 -3.33
CA PRO A 163 -2.90 -0.30 -1.94
C PRO A 163 -2.54 -1.77 -1.69
N SER A 164 -2.93 -2.70 -2.57
CA SER A 164 -2.70 -4.13 -2.37
C SER A 164 -1.46 -4.67 -3.10
N VAL A 165 -0.67 -3.81 -3.74
CA VAL A 165 0.46 -4.29 -4.55
C VAL A 165 1.68 -4.55 -3.67
N ILE A 166 2.15 -5.80 -3.69
CA ILE A 166 3.45 -6.20 -3.15
C ILE A 166 4.48 -6.11 -4.28
N TYR A 167 5.58 -5.41 -4.02
CA TYR A 167 6.70 -5.26 -4.95
C TYR A 167 7.96 -5.96 -4.42
N SER A 168 8.79 -6.49 -5.31
CA SER A 168 10.20 -6.78 -4.99
C SER A 168 10.94 -5.46 -4.75
N SER A 169 11.73 -5.37 -3.67
CA SER A 169 12.54 -4.18 -3.36
C SER A 169 13.56 -3.85 -4.45
N GLU A 170 13.94 -4.83 -5.28
CA GLU A 170 14.75 -4.62 -6.47
C GLU A 170 14.18 -3.51 -7.39
N LEU A 171 12.85 -3.41 -7.47
CA LEU A 171 12.20 -2.40 -8.33
C LEU A 171 12.45 -0.97 -7.79
N TYR A 172 12.46 -0.78 -6.48
CA TYR A 172 12.85 0.49 -5.87
C TYR A 172 14.30 0.84 -6.18
N HIS A 173 15.23 -0.10 -5.97
CA HIS A 173 16.65 0.13 -6.25
C HIS A 173 16.95 0.40 -7.73
N ARG A 174 16.05 0.02 -8.62
CA ARG A 174 16.09 0.36 -10.06
C ARG A 174 15.42 1.69 -10.38
N GLY A 175 14.87 2.41 -9.42
CA GLY A 175 14.12 3.66 -9.63
C GLY A 175 12.76 3.47 -10.30
N LEU A 176 12.18 2.27 -10.25
CA LEU A 176 10.93 1.95 -10.94
C LEU A 176 9.68 2.13 -10.06
N LEU A 177 9.83 2.47 -8.78
CA LEU A 177 8.71 2.71 -7.86
C LEU A 177 8.49 4.19 -7.54
N GLU A 178 9.19 5.08 -8.23
CA GLU A 178 8.99 6.52 -8.12
C GLU A 178 7.60 6.91 -8.64
N THR A 179 6.89 7.74 -7.89
CA THR A 179 5.65 8.40 -8.32
C THR A 179 5.90 9.88 -8.54
N LYS A 180 5.07 10.53 -9.35
CA LYS A 180 5.24 11.94 -9.72
C LYS A 180 3.94 12.73 -9.48
N PRO A 181 3.50 12.86 -8.22
CA PRO A 181 2.22 13.52 -7.91
C PRO A 181 2.18 15.00 -8.30
N LYS A 182 3.32 15.69 -8.28
CA LYS A 182 3.41 17.09 -8.74
C LYS A 182 3.17 17.25 -10.24
N GLU A 183 3.45 16.21 -11.01
CA GLU A 183 3.32 16.21 -12.47
C GLU A 183 1.96 15.66 -12.91
N TYR A 184 1.52 14.56 -12.27
CA TYR A 184 0.33 13.82 -12.71
C TYR A 184 -0.84 13.88 -11.72
N GLY A 185 -0.68 14.50 -10.54
CA GLY A 185 -1.74 14.61 -9.53
C GLY A 185 -2.30 13.23 -9.16
N GLY A 186 -3.63 13.09 -9.23
CA GLY A 186 -4.34 11.84 -8.91
C GLY A 186 -4.10 10.67 -9.89
N ALA A 187 -3.33 10.87 -10.96
CA ALA A 187 -2.94 9.82 -11.89
C ALA A 187 -1.49 9.36 -11.71
N ALA A 188 -0.82 9.78 -10.65
CA ALA A 188 0.60 9.46 -10.42
C ALA A 188 0.85 7.96 -10.23
N ASP A 189 -0.09 7.23 -9.66
CA ASP A 189 -0.04 5.77 -9.56
C ASP A 189 -0.22 5.10 -10.93
N TYR A 190 -1.04 5.66 -11.80
CA TYR A 190 -1.21 5.17 -13.16
C TYR A 190 0.07 5.36 -13.99
N ASP A 191 0.75 6.50 -13.86
CA ASP A 191 2.06 6.74 -14.48
C ASP A 191 3.09 5.70 -14.01
N LEU A 192 3.14 5.40 -12.70
CA LEU A 192 3.97 4.34 -12.16
C LEU A 192 3.73 2.99 -12.85
N TYR A 193 2.47 2.61 -13.08
CA TYR A 193 2.17 1.33 -13.74
C TYR A 193 2.54 1.31 -15.20
N CYS A 194 2.41 2.42 -15.90
CA CYS A 194 2.92 2.57 -17.27
C CYS A 194 4.45 2.40 -17.31
N ASN A 195 5.17 3.03 -16.38
CA ASN A 195 6.61 2.88 -16.26
C ASN A 195 7.04 1.42 -15.98
N LEU A 196 6.34 0.73 -15.08
CA LEU A 196 6.58 -0.69 -14.80
C LEU A 196 6.39 -1.55 -16.06
N ILE A 197 5.32 -1.31 -16.83
CA ILE A 197 5.04 -2.01 -18.08
C ILE A 197 6.14 -1.79 -19.11
N ASP A 198 6.61 -0.56 -19.29
CA ASP A 198 7.66 -0.20 -20.23
C ASP A 198 9.01 -0.84 -19.88
N ASN A 199 9.21 -1.13 -18.59
CA ASN A 199 10.35 -1.87 -18.06
C ASN A 199 10.11 -3.38 -17.94
N ASP A 200 9.11 -3.91 -18.63
CA ASP A 200 8.74 -5.34 -18.69
C ASP A 200 8.36 -5.95 -17.34
N VAL A 201 7.92 -5.14 -16.38
CA VAL A 201 7.41 -5.60 -15.10
C VAL A 201 5.91 -5.89 -15.20
N PHE A 202 5.54 -7.11 -14.90
CA PHE A 202 4.16 -7.58 -14.88
C PHE A 202 3.64 -7.64 -13.43
N ILE A 203 2.53 -6.97 -13.16
CA ILE A 203 1.86 -7.08 -11.85
C ILE A 203 0.92 -8.28 -11.90
N TYR A 204 1.24 -9.34 -11.17
CA TYR A 204 0.45 -10.57 -11.16
C TYR A 204 -0.84 -10.38 -10.37
N PRO A 205 -2.01 -10.70 -10.93
CA PRO A 205 -3.25 -10.72 -10.17
C PRO A 205 -3.32 -12.01 -9.34
N PHE A 206 -3.63 -11.88 -8.04
CA PHE A 206 -3.91 -13.01 -7.16
C PHE A 206 -5.39 -12.94 -6.71
N PRO A 207 -6.35 -13.35 -7.56
CA PRO A 207 -7.77 -13.16 -7.33
C PRO A 207 -8.39 -14.14 -6.33
N GLN A 208 -7.64 -15.15 -5.88
CA GLN A 208 -8.17 -16.23 -5.03
C GLN A 208 -8.20 -15.87 -3.54
N TRP A 209 -7.58 -14.78 -3.15
CA TRP A 209 -7.51 -14.37 -1.75
C TRP A 209 -7.96 -12.93 -1.56
N LEU A 210 -8.92 -12.74 -0.66
CA LEU A 210 -9.40 -11.44 -0.20
C LEU A 210 -9.01 -11.27 1.27
N GLY A 211 -8.16 -10.32 1.57
CA GLY A 211 -7.67 -10.07 2.93
C GLY A 211 -7.17 -8.63 3.09
N PHE A 212 -7.44 -7.76 2.12
CA PHE A 212 -7.17 -6.33 2.18
C PHE A 212 -8.49 -5.56 2.28
N TYR A 213 -8.61 -4.71 3.32
CA TYR A 213 -9.80 -3.92 3.60
C TYR A 213 -9.52 -2.45 3.37
N TYR A 214 -10.10 -1.91 2.32
CA TYR A 214 -9.98 -0.52 1.89
C TYR A 214 -11.14 0.31 2.44
N ARG A 215 -10.82 1.29 3.28
CA ARG A 215 -11.81 2.11 3.97
C ARG A 215 -12.22 3.31 3.11
N TRP A 216 -13.53 3.51 3.00
CA TRP A 216 -14.12 4.67 2.35
C TRP A 216 -14.61 5.67 3.40
N HIS A 217 -14.02 6.86 3.45
CA HIS A 217 -14.46 7.95 4.33
C HIS A 217 -14.23 9.32 3.66
N PRO A 218 -14.96 10.40 4.10
CA PRO A 218 -14.92 11.71 3.44
C PRO A 218 -13.57 12.43 3.52
N GLU A 219 -12.74 12.07 4.51
CA GLU A 219 -11.45 12.71 4.78
C GLU A 219 -10.31 12.14 3.94
N GLN A 220 -10.58 11.14 3.07
CA GLN A 220 -9.55 10.53 2.23
C GLN A 220 -8.95 11.52 1.24
N PRO A 221 -7.60 11.54 1.09
CA PRO A 221 -6.91 12.37 0.10
C PRO A 221 -7.44 12.19 -1.33
N THR A 222 -7.83 10.99 -1.70
CA THR A 222 -8.39 10.63 -3.02
C THR A 222 -9.51 11.59 -3.47
N TRP A 223 -10.38 12.04 -2.55
CA TRP A 223 -11.47 12.95 -2.89
C TRP A 223 -11.01 14.38 -3.14
N ASN A 224 -9.88 14.79 -2.59
CA ASN A 224 -9.36 16.16 -2.70
C ASN A 224 -8.47 16.31 -3.94
N VAL A 225 -7.63 15.34 -4.23
CA VAL A 225 -6.75 15.33 -5.42
C VAL A 225 -7.57 15.39 -6.71
N HIS A 226 -8.72 14.71 -6.77
CA HIS A 226 -9.59 14.76 -7.95
C HIS A 226 -10.36 16.09 -8.11
N LYS A 227 -10.47 16.92 -7.08
CA LYS A 227 -11.09 18.26 -7.18
C LYS A 227 -10.13 19.29 -7.72
N GLU A 228 -8.85 19.22 -7.37
CA GLU A 228 -7.82 20.17 -7.80
C GLU A 228 -7.43 19.98 -9.28
N SER A 229 -7.55 18.75 -9.82
CA SER A 229 -7.23 18.47 -11.22
C SER A 229 -8.29 18.94 -12.24
N ARG A 230 -9.35 19.62 -11.79
CA ARG A 230 -10.42 20.16 -12.63
C ARG A 230 -10.42 21.69 -12.77
N MET A 231 -9.41 22.36 -12.23
CA MET A 231 -9.13 23.77 -12.45
C MET A 231 -7.92 23.93 -13.38
#